data_b5f18b67f505b87f10356cc391f921d5
#
_entry.id   b5f18b67f505b87f10356cc391f921d5
#
_cell.length_a   1.000
_cell.length_b   1.000
_cell.length_c   1.000
_cell.angle_alpha   90.00
_cell.angle_beta   90.00
_cell.angle_gamma   90.00
#
_symmetry.space_group_name_H-M   'P 1'
#
loop_
_entity.id
_entity.type
_entity.pdbx_description
1 polymer ?
#
loop_
_entity_poly.entity_id
_entity_poly.type
_entity_poly.pdbx_seq_one_letter_code
_entity_poly.pdbx_strand_id
1 'polypeptide(L)'
;MNELRGELSIELGKETHEVLLNLNAFRLLCRDKKMELTALDEFVNSDPLDFVPTVIYWGIMNAQDIKGQPRPEVNYNHMSAIICSDLEKFQELSEAVGQSMGSTGGKEGN
;
A
#
# COMPACT_ATOMS: atom_id res chain seq x y z
N MET A 1 4.18 -1.44 -22.23
CA MET A 1 4.05 -0.95 -21.46
C MET A 1 4.92 -1.10 -20.57
N ASN A 2 5.41 -0.65 -20.05
CA ASN A 2 6.31 -0.81 -19.24
C ASN A 2 6.11 -0.33 -17.98
N GLU A 3 4.94 0.02 -17.57
CA GLU A 3 4.67 0.42 -16.28
C GLU A 3 4.73 -0.69 -15.36
N LEU A 4 5.24 -0.48 -14.17
CA LEU A 4 5.24 -1.47 -13.10
C LEU A 4 3.83 -1.59 -12.57
N ARG A 5 3.37 -2.81 -12.40
CA ARG A 5 2.07 -3.02 -11.82
C ARG A 5 2.02 -2.49 -10.43
N GLY A 6 0.92 -1.89 -10.08
CA GLY A 6 0.73 -1.35 -8.74
C GLY A 6 1.31 0.03 -8.53
N GLU A 7 1.82 0.65 -9.59
CA GLU A 7 2.40 1.98 -9.45
C GLU A 7 1.30 3.04 -9.41
N LEU A 8 1.35 3.91 -8.42
CA LEU A 8 0.41 5.02 -8.32
C LEU A 8 1.06 6.11 -7.49
N SER A 9 0.37 7.23 -7.33
CA SER A 9 0.87 8.29 -6.49
C SER A 9 -0.25 8.78 -5.58
N ILE A 10 0.13 9.39 -4.47
CA ILE A 10 -0.82 9.88 -3.49
C ILE A 10 -0.38 11.27 -3.03
N GLU A 11 -1.35 12.15 -2.84
CA GLU A 11 -1.09 13.47 -2.33
C GLU A 11 -1.38 13.51 -0.84
N LEU A 12 -0.41 13.94 -0.08
CA LEU A 12 -0.54 14.08 1.36
C LEU A 12 -0.24 15.53 1.71
N GLY A 13 -1.29 16.32 1.80
CA GLY A 13 -1.10 17.74 2.02
C GLY A 13 -0.48 18.37 0.79
N LYS A 14 0.69 18.95 0.94
CA LYS A 14 1.38 19.59 -0.17
C LYS A 14 2.35 18.68 -0.89
N GLU A 15 2.54 17.48 -0.39
CA GLU A 15 3.53 16.58 -0.96
C GLU A 15 2.86 15.47 -1.73
N THR A 16 3.51 15.05 -2.81
CA THR A 16 3.05 13.91 -3.59
C THR A 16 4.09 12.81 -3.44
N HIS A 17 3.62 11.62 -3.14
CA HIS A 17 4.50 10.48 -2.96
C HIS A 17 4.17 9.39 -3.96
N GLU A 18 5.20 8.77 -4.49
CA GLU A 18 5.02 7.60 -5.31
C GLU A 18 4.72 6.40 -4.42
N VAL A 19 3.84 5.54 -4.91
CA VAL A 19 3.45 4.33 -4.19
C VAL A 19 3.64 3.17 -5.14
N LEU A 20 4.34 2.14 -4.71
CA LEU A 20 4.53 0.96 -5.52
C LEU A 20 4.05 -0.26 -4.75
N LEU A 21 2.93 -0.83 -5.20
CA LEU A 21 2.27 -1.94 -4.52
C LEU A 21 2.60 -3.24 -5.24
N ASN A 22 3.67 -3.88 -4.82
CA ASN A 22 4.04 -5.18 -5.36
C ASN A 22 4.36 -6.10 -4.19
N LEU A 23 4.84 -7.28 -4.48
CA LEU A 23 5.10 -8.25 -3.42
C LEU A 23 6.05 -7.69 -2.35
N ASN A 24 7.02 -6.87 -2.77
CA ASN A 24 7.96 -6.34 -1.79
C ASN A 24 7.29 -5.40 -0.80
N ALA A 25 6.28 -4.63 -1.23
CA ALA A 25 5.54 -3.78 -0.31
C ALA A 25 4.86 -4.63 0.75
N PHE A 26 4.26 -5.74 0.34
CA PHE A 26 3.59 -6.62 1.31
C PHE A 26 4.60 -7.33 2.20
N ARG A 27 5.77 -7.65 1.67
CA ARG A 27 6.83 -8.22 2.48
C ARG A 27 7.26 -7.26 3.60
N LEU A 28 7.39 -5.98 3.26
CA LEU A 28 7.77 -4.98 4.26
C LEU A 28 6.68 -4.83 5.32
N LEU A 29 5.43 -4.83 4.88
CA LEU A 29 4.31 -4.73 5.81
C LEU A 29 4.29 -5.92 6.76
N CYS A 30 4.43 -7.12 6.21
CA CYS A 30 4.38 -8.33 7.02
C CYS A 30 5.52 -8.36 8.04
N ARG A 31 6.69 -7.89 7.63
CA ARG A 31 7.82 -7.85 8.54
C ARG A 31 7.56 -6.86 9.69
N ASP A 32 6.99 -5.70 9.35
CA ASP A 32 6.70 -4.69 10.36
C ASP A 32 5.66 -5.18 11.36
N LYS A 33 4.62 -5.83 10.85
CA LYS A 33 3.52 -6.30 11.69
C LYS A 33 3.80 -7.67 12.30
N LYS A 34 4.91 -8.29 11.93
CA LYS A 34 5.28 -9.61 12.42
C LYS A 34 4.21 -10.63 12.12
N MET A 35 3.75 -10.64 10.87
CA MET A 35 2.74 -11.58 10.44
C MET A 35 3.19 -12.26 9.16
N GLU A 36 2.54 -13.37 8.84
CA GLU A 36 2.83 -14.08 7.62
C GLU A 36 1.98 -13.54 6.49
N LEU A 37 2.41 -13.78 5.26
CA LEU A 37 1.69 -13.30 4.11
C LEU A 37 0.24 -13.78 4.09
N THR A 38 0.02 -15.02 4.54
CA THR A 38 -1.33 -15.57 4.56
C THR A 38 -2.25 -14.86 5.54
N ALA A 39 -1.69 -14.12 6.51
CA ALA A 39 -2.50 -13.39 7.46
C ALA A 39 -3.08 -12.09 6.88
N LEU A 40 -2.65 -11.70 5.67
CA LEU A 40 -3.14 -10.47 5.09
C LEU A 40 -4.64 -10.51 4.84
N ASP A 41 -5.18 -11.67 4.46
CA ASP A 41 -6.62 -11.78 4.23
C ASP A 41 -7.40 -11.47 5.49
N GLU A 42 -6.92 -11.97 6.61
CA GLU A 42 -7.59 -11.71 7.86
C GLU A 42 -7.49 -10.23 8.23
N PHE A 43 -6.33 -9.63 8.00
CA PHE A 43 -6.14 -8.22 8.30
C PHE A 43 -7.10 -7.36 7.48
N VAL A 44 -7.21 -7.63 6.17
CA VAL A 44 -8.06 -6.81 5.31
C VAL A 44 -9.53 -6.98 5.70
N ASN A 45 -9.93 -8.17 6.14
CA ASN A 45 -11.32 -8.41 6.50
C ASN A 45 -11.67 -7.85 7.87
N SER A 46 -10.73 -7.87 8.80
CA SER A 46 -11.05 -7.44 10.16
C SER A 46 -10.83 -5.95 10.38
N ASP A 47 -9.94 -5.33 9.62
CA ASP A 47 -9.63 -3.92 9.86
C ASP A 47 -9.24 -3.22 8.57
N PRO A 48 -10.17 -3.10 7.63
CA PRO A 48 -9.83 -2.48 6.34
C PRO A 48 -9.43 -1.02 6.47
N LEU A 49 -9.94 -0.32 7.48
CA LEU A 49 -9.62 1.10 7.63
C LEU A 49 -8.18 1.31 8.07
N ASP A 50 -7.55 0.30 8.66
CA ASP A 50 -6.13 0.38 8.96
C ASP A 50 -5.31 -0.35 7.92
N PHE A 51 -5.88 -1.39 7.31
CA PHE A 51 -5.16 -2.17 6.32
C PHE A 51 -4.76 -1.31 5.12
N VAL A 52 -5.70 -0.55 4.56
CA VAL A 52 -5.41 0.23 3.36
C VAL A 52 -4.34 1.28 3.63
N PRO A 53 -4.45 2.11 4.68
CA PRO A 53 -3.36 3.06 4.93
C PRO A 53 -2.02 2.38 5.20
N THR A 54 -2.03 1.22 5.87
CA THR A 54 -0.79 0.52 6.15
C THR A 54 -0.11 0.06 4.87
N VAL A 55 -0.89 -0.48 3.92
CA VAL A 55 -0.34 -0.91 2.66
C VAL A 55 0.20 0.29 1.88
N ILE A 56 -0.52 1.39 1.87
CA ILE A 56 -0.07 2.58 1.16
C ILE A 56 1.23 3.10 1.78
N TYR A 57 1.32 3.11 3.11
CA TYR A 57 2.53 3.54 3.78
C TYR A 57 3.75 2.74 3.31
N TRP A 58 3.61 1.41 3.31
CA TRP A 58 4.73 0.57 2.89
C TRP A 58 4.96 0.62 1.39
N GLY A 59 3.92 0.94 0.62
CA GLY A 59 4.08 1.19 -0.80
C GLY A 59 4.94 2.41 -1.07
N ILE A 60 4.79 3.47 -0.25
CA ILE A 60 5.62 4.66 -0.37
C ILE A 60 7.07 4.31 -0.07
N MET A 61 7.32 3.58 1.01
CA MET A 61 8.67 3.18 1.36
C MET A 61 9.27 2.27 0.29
N ASN A 62 8.46 1.34 -0.21
CA ASN A 62 8.90 0.40 -1.21
C ASN A 62 9.33 1.10 -2.50
N ALA A 63 8.60 2.13 -2.91
CA ALA A 63 8.93 2.85 -4.14
C ALA A 63 10.33 3.44 -4.05
N GLN A 64 10.68 3.97 -2.88
CA GLN A 64 12.00 4.56 -2.72
C GLN A 64 13.07 3.49 -2.55
N ASP A 65 12.74 2.40 -1.85
CA ASP A 65 13.70 1.31 -1.68
C ASP A 65 14.12 0.75 -3.04
N ILE A 66 13.16 0.55 -3.93
CA ILE A 66 13.47 -0.01 -5.23
C ILE A 66 14.34 0.93 -6.06
N LYS A 67 14.13 2.23 -5.91
CA LYS A 67 14.95 3.20 -6.61
C LYS A 67 16.30 3.43 -5.95
N GLY A 68 16.54 2.86 -4.80
CA GLY A 68 17.77 3.11 -4.06
C GLY A 68 17.83 4.50 -3.47
N GLN A 69 16.68 5.11 -3.20
CA GLN A 69 16.61 6.45 -2.67
C GLN A 69 16.25 6.41 -1.19
N PRO A 70 16.57 7.47 -0.45
CA PRO A 70 16.19 7.51 0.96
C PRO A 70 14.68 7.49 1.12
N ARG A 71 14.21 6.82 2.17
CA ARG A 71 12.79 6.81 2.47
C ARG A 71 12.35 8.19 2.96
N PRO A 72 11.16 8.64 2.54
CA PRO A 72 10.66 9.92 3.04
C PRO A 72 10.15 9.76 4.47
N GLU A 73 10.07 10.87 5.18
CA GLU A 73 9.46 10.87 6.48
C GLU A 73 7.97 11.06 6.28
N VAL A 74 7.20 10.06 6.63
CA VAL A 74 5.75 10.10 6.51
C VAL A 74 5.16 9.80 7.87
N ASN A 75 4.36 10.72 8.37
CA ASN A 75 3.66 10.50 9.62
C ASN A 75 2.45 9.62 9.34
N TYR A 76 2.46 8.40 9.87
CA TYR A 76 1.41 7.44 9.57
C TYR A 76 0.04 7.95 9.98
N ASN A 77 -0.06 8.56 11.15
CA ASN A 77 -1.36 9.03 11.62
C ASN A 77 -1.91 10.16 10.75
N HIS A 78 -1.02 11.03 10.30
CA HIS A 78 -1.44 12.12 9.40
C HIS A 78 -1.90 11.54 8.07
N MET A 79 -1.13 10.62 7.52
CA MET A 79 -1.47 10.01 6.24
C MET A 79 -2.78 9.24 6.32
N SER A 80 -2.95 8.43 7.36
CA SER A 80 -4.17 7.63 7.47
C SER A 80 -5.38 8.53 7.72
N ALA A 81 -5.21 9.64 8.43
CA ALA A 81 -6.31 10.57 8.62
C ALA A 81 -6.74 11.18 7.30
N ILE A 82 -5.79 11.52 6.44
CA ILE A 82 -6.11 12.06 5.13
C ILE A 82 -6.85 11.03 4.29
N ILE A 83 -6.33 9.80 4.27
CA ILE A 83 -6.95 8.74 3.47
C ILE A 83 -8.35 8.45 3.95
N CYS A 84 -8.55 8.40 5.26
CA CYS A 84 -9.84 8.01 5.81
C CYS A 84 -10.81 9.17 5.96
N SER A 85 -10.41 10.39 5.60
CA SER A 85 -11.33 11.52 5.68
C SER A 85 -12.15 11.69 4.42
N ASP A 86 -11.85 10.93 3.36
CA ASP A 86 -12.50 11.07 2.08
C ASP A 86 -12.85 9.66 1.60
N LEU A 87 -14.14 9.34 1.62
CA LEU A 87 -14.59 8.00 1.26
C LEU A 87 -14.19 7.63 -0.16
N GLU A 88 -14.30 8.59 -1.08
CA GLU A 88 -13.97 8.31 -2.45
C GLU A 88 -12.49 7.98 -2.60
N LYS A 89 -11.63 8.75 -1.94
CA LYS A 89 -10.20 8.48 -1.96
C LYS A 89 -9.90 7.11 -1.34
N PHE A 90 -10.55 6.82 -0.22
CA PHE A 90 -10.34 5.53 0.43
C PHE A 90 -10.73 4.39 -0.49
N GLN A 91 -11.86 4.53 -1.20
CA GLN A 91 -12.31 3.46 -2.09
C GLN A 91 -11.38 3.29 -3.27
N GLU A 92 -10.84 4.37 -3.82
CA GLU A 92 -9.89 4.26 -4.91
C GLU A 92 -8.63 3.54 -4.47
N LEU A 93 -8.13 3.88 -3.30
CA LEU A 93 -6.92 3.24 -2.80
C LEU A 93 -7.18 1.78 -2.43
N SER A 94 -8.34 1.51 -1.86
CA SER A 94 -8.72 0.15 -1.53
C SER A 94 -8.78 -0.73 -2.77
N GLU A 95 -9.30 -0.18 -3.85
CA GLU A 95 -9.38 -0.92 -5.10
C GLU A 95 -7.99 -1.19 -5.66
N ALA A 96 -7.11 -0.20 -5.61
CA ALA A 96 -5.75 -0.38 -6.08
C ALA A 96 -5.02 -1.44 -5.27
N VAL A 97 -5.21 -1.43 -3.95
CA VAL A 97 -4.60 -2.42 -3.08
C VAL A 97 -5.14 -3.81 -3.42
N GLY A 98 -6.45 -3.92 -3.63
CA GLY A 98 -7.05 -5.20 -3.96
C GLY A 98 -6.51 -5.76 -5.26
N GLN A 99 -6.35 -4.92 -6.27
CA GLN A 99 -5.81 -5.35 -7.54
C GLN A 99 -4.36 -5.82 -7.37
N SER A 100 -3.60 -5.12 -6.56
CA SER A 100 -2.21 -5.49 -6.32
C SER A 100 -2.11 -6.82 -5.60
N MET A 101 -3.01 -7.08 -4.65
CA MET A 101 -3.01 -8.35 -3.95
C MET A 101 -3.33 -9.49 -4.90
N GLY A 102 -4.27 -9.27 -5.81
CA GLY A 102 -4.61 -10.28 -6.80
C GLY A 102 -3.42 -10.60 -7.69
N SER A 103 -2.74 -9.57 -8.17
CA SER A 103 -1.55 -9.77 -8.97
C SER A 103 -0.46 -10.47 -8.20
N THR A 104 -0.28 -10.03 -6.97
CA THR A 104 0.78 -10.56 -6.12
C THR A 104 0.49 -12.01 -5.73
N GLY A 105 -0.77 -12.31 -5.50
CA GLY A 105 -1.15 -13.64 -5.10
C GLY A 105 -0.98 -14.68 -6.18
N GLY A 106 -0.83 -14.23 -7.41
CA GLY A 106 -0.58 -15.17 -8.46
C GLY A 106 -1.73 -16.03 -8.81
N LYS A 107 -2.80 -15.76 -8.51
CA LYS A 107 -3.82 -16.52 -8.71
C LYS A 107 -4.52 -16.37 -9.74
N GLU A 108 -4.61 -16.30 -10.09
CA GLU A 108 -5.12 -16.32 -10.79
C GLU A 108 -5.47 -16.82 -11.50
N GLY A 109 -5.65 -16.85 -11.73
CA GLY A 109 -5.93 -17.29 -12.22
C GLY A 109 -6.25 -17.67 -12.59
N ASN A 110 -6.39 -17.79 -12.58
CA ASN A 110 -6.65 -18.26 -12.93
C ASN A 110 -6.88 -18.47 -13.28
#